data_dea813ab4b138851deeef84bb5b96372
#
_entry.id   dea813ab4b138851deeef84bb5b96372
#
_cell.length_a   1.000
_cell.length_b   1.000
_cell.length_c   1.000
_cell.angle_alpha   90.00
_cell.angle_beta   90.00
_cell.angle_gamma   90.00
#
_symmetry.space_group_name_H-M   'P 1'
#
loop_
_entity.id
_entity.type
_entity.pdbx_description
1 polymer ?
#
loop_
_entity_poly.entity_id
_entity_poly.type
_entity_poly.pdbx_seq_one_letter_code
_entity_poly.pdbx_strand_id
1 'polypeptide(L)'
;NQITNVNADGAPDFPHGFTSTGIITSTTIPNPVPNLTVNGNLGLSGTLTSEDVTNEDSIGIVTARTGVKIGPTAGVGATIFTDGSINSSGIITSTNVSVASSVTSVSYFGDGSNLQNASQYGVLEHIAGQCDGSTRACSFGTFTFPNVTAVDVKSSSSYSAVAGSQVSYQPPTGAIAVEYAFHYNQSWNGSNHAIQHQKFYVGSDEIVKARYTVANRYHENLVTFRWYFRIDGSQSNDLNIGRFQTWNSPKTLALHTRAYGSNDVERFYGTQYWD
;
A
#
# COMPACT_ATOMS: atom_id res chain seq x y z
N ASN A 1 -64.95 -38.75 -30.21
CA ASN A 1 -64.10 -39.66 -30.96
C ASN A 1 -62.88 -39.95 -30.12
N GLN A 2 -62.66 -41.18 -29.80
CA GLN A 2 -61.49 -41.67 -29.10
C GLN A 2 -60.55 -42.35 -30.08
N ILE A 3 -59.28 -41.96 -30.05
CA ILE A 3 -58.22 -42.64 -30.85
C ILE A 3 -57.64 -43.73 -29.95
N THR A 4 -57.89 -44.96 -30.33
CA THR A 4 -57.36 -46.13 -29.62
C THR A 4 -56.45 -46.92 -30.55
N ASN A 5 -55.54 -47.69 -30.02
CA ASN A 5 -54.77 -48.68 -30.77
C ASN A 5 -55.75 -49.70 -31.37
N VAL A 6 -55.47 -50.20 -32.58
CA VAL A 6 -56.32 -51.14 -33.34
C VAL A 6 -56.65 -52.39 -32.53
N ASN A 7 -55.77 -52.84 -31.69
CA ASN A 7 -55.96 -54.06 -30.88
C ASN A 7 -56.43 -53.80 -29.44
N ALA A 8 -56.57 -52.52 -29.08
CA ALA A 8 -56.93 -52.07 -27.69
C ALA A 8 -55.98 -52.55 -26.57
N ASP A 9 -54.76 -52.98 -26.94
CA ASP A 9 -53.77 -53.58 -26.05
C ASP A 9 -52.58 -52.65 -25.72
N GLY A 10 -52.62 -51.42 -26.19
CA GLY A 10 -51.55 -50.43 -25.94
C GLY A 10 -51.87 -49.03 -26.37
N ALA A 11 -50.86 -48.18 -26.37
CA ALA A 11 -50.97 -46.80 -26.80
C ALA A 11 -51.10 -46.70 -28.34
N PRO A 12 -51.82 -45.71 -28.88
CA PRO A 12 -51.81 -45.44 -30.31
C PRO A 12 -50.41 -45.14 -30.82
N ASP A 13 -50.04 -45.75 -31.96
CA ASP A 13 -48.79 -45.50 -32.64
C ASP A 13 -48.97 -44.46 -33.75
N PHE A 14 -48.13 -43.44 -33.80
CA PHE A 14 -48.12 -42.41 -34.82
C PHE A 14 -46.78 -42.41 -35.56
N PRO A 15 -46.52 -43.35 -36.45
CA PRO A 15 -45.25 -43.56 -37.09
C PRO A 15 -44.74 -42.35 -37.93
N HIS A 16 -45.66 -41.47 -38.32
CA HIS A 16 -45.34 -40.24 -39.09
C HIS A 16 -45.50 -38.96 -38.22
N GLY A 17 -45.61 -39.13 -36.90
CA GLY A 17 -45.76 -38.01 -35.97
C GLY A 17 -47.22 -37.62 -35.71
N PHE A 18 -47.36 -36.71 -34.78
CA PHE A 18 -48.66 -36.19 -34.31
C PHE A 18 -48.60 -34.64 -34.28
N THR A 19 -49.59 -33.99 -34.86
CA THR A 19 -49.73 -32.56 -34.81
C THR A 19 -50.99 -32.19 -34.01
N SER A 20 -50.85 -31.36 -32.96
CA SER A 20 -51.94 -30.82 -32.21
C SER A 20 -51.90 -29.31 -32.20
N THR A 21 -53.06 -28.66 -32.44
CA THR A 21 -53.23 -27.18 -32.32
C THR A 21 -53.72 -26.79 -30.93
N GLY A 22 -53.93 -27.78 -30.04
CA GLY A 22 -54.44 -27.55 -28.68
C GLY A 22 -53.48 -28.10 -27.60
N ILE A 23 -54.06 -28.33 -26.41
CA ILE A 23 -53.31 -28.85 -25.27
C ILE A 23 -53.12 -30.37 -25.42
N ILE A 24 -51.89 -30.79 -25.26
CA ILE A 24 -51.56 -32.23 -25.12
C ILE A 24 -51.34 -32.49 -23.64
N THR A 25 -52.17 -33.29 -23.00
CA THR A 25 -52.00 -33.74 -21.62
C THR A 25 -51.53 -35.17 -21.64
N SER A 26 -50.36 -35.44 -21.10
CA SER A 26 -49.80 -36.78 -20.94
C SER A 26 -49.25 -36.93 -19.52
N THR A 27 -49.49 -38.05 -18.88
CA THR A 27 -48.89 -38.39 -17.59
C THR A 27 -47.44 -38.79 -17.68
N THR A 28 -47.03 -39.29 -18.86
CA THR A 28 -45.67 -39.66 -19.15
C THR A 28 -45.37 -39.43 -20.62
N ILE A 29 -44.23 -38.87 -20.94
CA ILE A 29 -43.62 -38.89 -22.24
C ILE A 29 -42.63 -40.04 -22.24
N PRO A 30 -42.77 -41.04 -23.09
CA PRO A 30 -41.84 -42.15 -23.12
C PRO A 30 -40.41 -41.69 -23.43
N ASN A 31 -39.47 -42.26 -22.70
CA ASN A 31 -38.06 -42.00 -22.94
C ASN A 31 -37.48 -43.05 -23.94
N PRO A 32 -36.58 -42.72 -24.83
CA PRO A 32 -36.03 -41.35 -25.07
C PRO A 32 -36.84 -40.53 -26.07
N VAL A 33 -36.93 -39.22 -25.83
CA VAL A 33 -37.32 -38.25 -26.84
C VAL A 33 -36.01 -37.77 -27.53
N PRO A 34 -35.73 -38.18 -28.76
CA PRO A 34 -34.43 -37.88 -29.39
C PRO A 34 -34.16 -36.40 -29.53
N ASN A 35 -35.18 -35.59 -29.75
CA ASN A 35 -35.10 -34.15 -29.83
C ASN A 35 -36.41 -33.51 -29.29
N LEU A 36 -36.28 -32.59 -28.38
CA LEU A 36 -37.36 -31.70 -27.94
C LEU A 36 -37.02 -30.28 -28.32
N THR A 37 -37.76 -29.72 -29.28
CA THR A 37 -37.63 -28.32 -29.66
C THR A 37 -38.83 -27.55 -29.09
N VAL A 38 -38.58 -26.55 -28.23
CA VAL A 38 -39.61 -25.66 -27.70
C VAL A 38 -39.34 -24.28 -28.25
N ASN A 39 -40.25 -23.80 -29.15
CA ASN A 39 -40.13 -22.48 -29.77
C ASN A 39 -40.77 -21.35 -28.88
N GLY A 40 -41.14 -21.68 -27.67
CA GLY A 40 -41.75 -20.76 -26.71
C GLY A 40 -41.16 -21.01 -25.32
N ASN A 41 -41.97 -20.74 -24.30
CA ASN A 41 -41.57 -20.96 -22.91
C ASN A 41 -41.69 -22.44 -22.52
N LEU A 42 -40.61 -23.01 -21.98
CA LEU A 42 -40.62 -24.32 -21.29
C LEU A 42 -40.77 -24.09 -19.80
N GLY A 43 -41.93 -24.37 -19.24
CA GLY A 43 -42.18 -24.35 -17.80
C GLY A 43 -41.95 -25.74 -17.22
N LEU A 44 -40.98 -25.88 -16.35
CA LEU A 44 -40.73 -27.10 -15.55
C LEU A 44 -41.07 -26.84 -14.11
N SER A 45 -42.08 -27.57 -13.57
CA SER A 45 -42.43 -27.49 -12.16
C SER A 45 -41.59 -28.44 -11.27
N GLY A 46 -40.73 -29.25 -11.90
CA GLY A 46 -39.81 -30.19 -11.26
C GLY A 46 -38.35 -29.83 -11.54
N THR A 47 -37.48 -30.81 -11.33
CA THR A 47 -36.04 -30.70 -11.58
C THR A 47 -35.69 -31.09 -13.02
N LEU A 48 -34.94 -30.24 -13.74
CA LEU A 48 -34.25 -30.63 -14.95
C LEU A 48 -32.94 -31.33 -14.52
N THR A 49 -32.88 -32.67 -14.74
CA THR A 49 -31.62 -33.40 -14.58
C THR A 49 -31.04 -33.64 -15.97
N SER A 50 -29.85 -33.15 -16.22
CA SER A 50 -29.10 -33.36 -17.46
C SER A 50 -27.71 -33.84 -17.11
N GLU A 51 -27.24 -34.88 -17.79
CA GLU A 51 -25.86 -35.38 -17.63
C GLU A 51 -24.84 -34.47 -18.35
N ASP A 52 -25.22 -33.94 -19.51
CA ASP A 52 -24.37 -33.03 -20.28
C ASP A 52 -25.19 -31.86 -20.86
N VAL A 53 -24.95 -30.66 -20.31
CA VAL A 53 -25.35 -29.40 -20.95
C VAL A 53 -24.09 -28.82 -21.61
N THR A 54 -24.01 -28.90 -22.93
CA THR A 54 -22.85 -28.42 -23.68
C THR A 54 -22.75 -26.90 -23.65
N ASN A 55 -23.88 -26.22 -23.73
CA ASN A 55 -23.98 -24.73 -23.64
C ASN A 55 -25.29 -24.34 -22.97
N GLU A 56 -25.22 -23.45 -22.00
CA GLU A 56 -26.35 -22.72 -21.46
C GLU A 56 -26.11 -21.23 -21.76
N ASP A 57 -26.92 -20.66 -22.66
CA ASP A 57 -26.91 -19.24 -22.99
C ASP A 57 -28.10 -18.56 -22.33
N SER A 58 -27.82 -17.69 -21.37
CA SER A 58 -28.81 -16.91 -20.65
C SER A 58 -28.65 -15.43 -20.96
N ILE A 59 -29.63 -14.84 -21.64
CA ILE A 59 -29.68 -13.39 -21.95
C ILE A 59 -30.15 -12.57 -20.73
N GLY A 60 -30.54 -13.21 -19.65
CA GLY A 60 -31.03 -12.58 -18.45
C GLY A 60 -30.24 -12.89 -17.19
N ILE A 61 -30.93 -12.91 -16.06
CA ILE A 61 -30.33 -13.23 -14.76
C ILE A 61 -30.47 -14.74 -14.50
N VAL A 62 -29.37 -15.41 -14.21
CA VAL A 62 -29.37 -16.76 -13.68
C VAL A 62 -29.51 -16.69 -12.15
N THR A 63 -30.60 -17.23 -11.60
CA THR A 63 -30.78 -17.31 -10.15
C THR A 63 -30.47 -18.71 -9.67
N ALA A 64 -29.32 -18.88 -9.02
CA ALA A 64 -28.93 -20.12 -8.38
C ALA A 64 -29.10 -20.00 -6.86
N ARG A 65 -30.06 -20.75 -6.27
CA ARG A 65 -30.39 -20.64 -4.83
C ARG A 65 -29.41 -21.35 -3.91
N THR A 66 -28.68 -22.35 -4.43
CA THR A 66 -27.73 -23.17 -3.67
C THR A 66 -26.26 -22.94 -4.08
N GLY A 67 -26.03 -21.94 -4.93
CA GLY A 67 -24.70 -21.61 -5.45
C GLY A 67 -24.41 -22.19 -6.84
N VAL A 68 -23.31 -21.77 -7.43
CA VAL A 68 -22.81 -22.23 -8.72
C VAL A 68 -21.42 -22.81 -8.52
N LYS A 69 -21.21 -24.04 -9.01
CA LYS A 69 -19.89 -24.71 -9.01
C LYS A 69 -19.35 -24.73 -10.43
N ILE A 70 -18.12 -24.32 -10.61
CA ILE A 70 -17.43 -24.25 -11.90
C ILE A 70 -16.15 -25.09 -11.79
N GLY A 71 -16.00 -26.08 -12.65
CA GLY A 71 -14.81 -26.91 -12.70
C GLY A 71 -15.12 -28.41 -12.72
N PRO A 72 -14.11 -29.26 -12.85
CA PRO A 72 -14.28 -30.72 -12.88
C PRO A 72 -14.75 -31.27 -11.54
N THR A 73 -15.42 -32.44 -11.56
CA THR A 73 -16.02 -33.09 -10.38
C THR A 73 -15.02 -33.34 -9.24
N ALA A 74 -13.75 -33.55 -9.56
CA ALA A 74 -12.68 -33.81 -8.60
C ALA A 74 -11.88 -32.56 -8.17
N GLY A 75 -12.19 -31.37 -8.71
CA GLY A 75 -11.53 -30.13 -8.33
C GLY A 75 -12.36 -28.95 -8.82
N VAL A 76 -13.10 -28.34 -7.92
CA VAL A 76 -13.91 -27.17 -8.24
C VAL A 76 -12.98 -25.97 -8.42
N GLY A 77 -12.93 -25.42 -9.63
CA GLY A 77 -12.12 -24.24 -9.94
C GLY A 77 -12.64 -22.96 -9.27
N ALA A 78 -13.96 -22.82 -9.17
CA ALA A 78 -14.61 -21.72 -8.44
C ALA A 78 -15.98 -22.15 -7.91
N THR A 79 -16.38 -21.58 -6.79
CA THR A 79 -17.72 -21.75 -6.21
C THR A 79 -18.25 -20.38 -5.80
N ILE A 80 -19.48 -20.08 -6.20
CA ILE A 80 -20.24 -18.92 -5.69
C ILE A 80 -21.26 -19.48 -4.71
N PHE A 81 -21.17 -19.09 -3.45
CA PHE A 81 -22.05 -19.55 -2.38
C PHE A 81 -23.34 -18.74 -2.30
N THR A 82 -24.29 -19.23 -1.50
CA THR A 82 -25.60 -18.58 -1.29
C THR A 82 -25.51 -17.23 -0.60
N ASP A 83 -24.45 -16.97 0.14
CA ASP A 83 -24.14 -15.68 0.79
C ASP A 83 -23.43 -14.69 -0.16
N GLY A 84 -23.20 -15.08 -1.42
CA GLY A 84 -22.49 -14.27 -2.42
C GLY A 84 -20.99 -14.39 -2.35
N SER A 85 -20.42 -15.15 -1.43
CA SER A 85 -18.96 -15.35 -1.39
C SER A 85 -18.48 -16.21 -2.57
N ILE A 86 -17.24 -15.96 -2.99
CA ILE A 86 -16.59 -16.67 -4.10
C ILE A 86 -15.33 -17.35 -3.57
N ASN A 87 -15.26 -18.66 -3.71
CA ASN A 87 -14.02 -19.42 -3.49
C ASN A 87 -13.44 -19.81 -4.85
N SER A 88 -12.22 -19.41 -5.12
CA SER A 88 -11.49 -19.77 -6.35
C SER A 88 -10.15 -20.38 -5.97
N SER A 89 -9.86 -21.58 -6.51
CA SER A 89 -8.55 -22.23 -6.36
C SER A 89 -7.50 -21.72 -7.36
N GLY A 90 -7.91 -20.86 -8.28
CA GLY A 90 -7.08 -20.31 -9.33
C GLY A 90 -6.92 -18.78 -9.25
N ILE A 91 -6.53 -18.18 -10.37
CA ILE A 91 -6.35 -16.74 -10.51
C ILE A 91 -7.67 -16.07 -10.81
N ILE A 92 -8.00 -15.01 -10.06
CA ILE A 92 -9.10 -14.10 -10.41
C ILE A 92 -8.48 -12.91 -11.12
N THR A 93 -8.80 -12.74 -12.41
CA THR A 93 -8.38 -11.58 -13.19
C THR A 93 -9.52 -10.57 -13.24
N SER A 94 -9.26 -9.36 -12.78
CA SER A 94 -10.23 -8.26 -12.78
C SER A 94 -9.54 -6.94 -13.11
N THR A 95 -10.23 -6.07 -13.84
CA THR A 95 -9.76 -4.70 -14.09
C THR A 95 -9.81 -3.86 -12.82
N ASN A 96 -10.82 -4.09 -11.98
CA ASN A 96 -11.01 -3.38 -10.72
C ASN A 96 -11.55 -4.34 -9.66
N VAL A 97 -11.01 -4.26 -8.45
CA VAL A 97 -11.55 -4.92 -7.27
C VAL A 97 -11.94 -3.85 -6.27
N SER A 98 -13.24 -3.72 -5.98
CA SER A 98 -13.76 -2.83 -4.95
C SER A 98 -14.20 -3.65 -3.75
N VAL A 99 -13.62 -3.37 -2.58
CA VAL A 99 -13.88 -4.10 -1.35
C VAL A 99 -14.34 -3.10 -0.28
N ALA A 100 -15.53 -3.32 0.27
CA ALA A 100 -16.12 -2.43 1.26
C ALA A 100 -15.46 -2.49 2.65
N SER A 101 -14.73 -3.57 2.96
CA SER A 101 -14.14 -3.80 4.28
C SER A 101 -12.63 -4.06 4.20
N SER A 102 -12.21 -5.27 3.88
CA SER A 102 -10.80 -5.63 3.92
C SER A 102 -10.42 -6.63 2.83
N VAL A 103 -9.17 -6.54 2.39
CA VAL A 103 -8.49 -7.58 1.60
C VAL A 103 -7.42 -8.21 2.48
N THR A 104 -7.52 -9.52 2.73
CA THR A 104 -6.48 -10.26 3.43
C THR A 104 -5.66 -11.04 2.41
N SER A 105 -4.37 -10.77 2.33
CA SER A 105 -3.44 -11.43 1.41
C SER A 105 -2.13 -11.76 2.12
N VAL A 106 -1.51 -12.87 1.74
CA VAL A 106 -0.17 -13.23 2.20
C VAL A 106 0.89 -12.32 1.56
N SER A 107 0.64 -11.89 0.32
CA SER A 107 1.55 -11.01 -0.42
C SER A 107 0.77 -10.10 -1.35
N TYR A 108 1.23 -8.86 -1.47
CA TYR A 108 0.77 -7.90 -2.45
C TYR A 108 1.90 -7.63 -3.45
N PHE A 109 1.63 -7.83 -4.74
CA PHE A 109 2.56 -7.54 -5.83
C PHE A 109 1.94 -6.47 -6.72
N GLY A 110 2.53 -5.28 -6.74
CA GLY A 110 2.05 -4.17 -7.55
C GLY A 110 2.63 -2.85 -7.10
N ASP A 111 2.26 -1.77 -7.82
CA ASP A 111 2.57 -0.42 -7.41
C ASP A 111 1.77 -0.05 -6.15
N GLY A 112 2.46 0.06 -5.03
CA GLY A 112 1.89 0.44 -3.74
C GLY A 112 1.79 1.95 -3.51
N SER A 113 2.10 2.78 -4.51
CA SER A 113 2.18 4.25 -4.38
C SER A 113 0.90 4.90 -3.86
N ASN A 114 -0.25 4.27 -4.11
CA ASN A 114 -1.56 4.73 -3.66
C ASN A 114 -2.09 4.01 -2.40
N LEU A 115 -1.32 3.11 -1.81
CA LEU A 115 -1.72 2.47 -0.56
C LEU A 115 -1.61 3.47 0.59
N GLN A 116 -2.75 3.91 1.09
CA GLN A 116 -2.83 4.74 2.30
C GLN A 116 -2.86 3.85 3.54
N ASN A 117 -2.14 4.24 4.59
CA ASN A 117 -2.07 3.50 5.85
C ASN A 117 -1.59 2.04 5.70
N ALA A 118 -0.72 1.77 4.73
CA ALA A 118 -0.25 0.43 4.40
C ALA A 118 0.50 -0.28 5.55
N SER A 119 0.90 0.46 6.57
CA SER A 119 1.51 -0.13 7.78
C SER A 119 1.30 0.77 8.99
N GLN A 120 0.68 0.23 10.03
CA GLN A 120 0.64 0.87 11.34
C GLN A 120 2.01 0.83 12.05
N TYR A 121 2.95 0.00 11.56
CA TYR A 121 4.26 -0.25 12.17
C TYR A 121 5.43 -0.16 11.18
N GLY A 122 5.20 0.35 9.97
CA GLY A 122 6.23 0.47 8.93
C GLY A 122 6.71 1.89 8.71
N VAL A 123 7.70 2.04 7.84
CA VAL A 123 8.17 3.33 7.35
C VAL A 123 7.12 3.91 6.40
N LEU A 124 6.44 4.98 6.83
CA LEU A 124 5.43 5.66 6.01
C LEU A 124 6.06 6.49 4.89
N GLU A 125 7.22 7.08 5.16
CA GLU A 125 7.97 7.88 4.20
C GLU A 125 9.46 7.80 4.52
N HIS A 126 10.29 7.70 3.50
CA HIS A 126 11.74 7.77 3.60
C HIS A 126 12.28 8.74 2.54
N ILE A 127 12.90 9.82 3.00
CA ILE A 127 13.51 10.82 2.13
C ILE A 127 15.00 10.83 2.39
N ALA A 128 15.79 10.47 1.40
CA ALA A 128 17.23 10.48 1.48
C ALA A 128 17.84 11.05 0.20
N GLY A 129 18.95 11.74 0.33
CA GLY A 129 19.67 12.33 -0.77
C GLY A 129 20.89 13.10 -0.33
N GLN A 130 21.61 13.65 -1.28
CA GLN A 130 22.77 14.51 -1.07
C GLN A 130 22.34 15.96 -0.90
N CYS A 131 23.20 16.78 -0.30
CA CYS A 131 22.99 18.23 -0.18
C CYS A 131 23.36 18.96 -1.47
N ASP A 132 22.69 18.62 -2.56
CA ASP A 132 22.95 19.09 -3.93
C ASP A 132 21.86 20.01 -4.51
N GLY A 133 20.86 20.39 -3.68
CA GLY A 133 19.72 21.19 -4.10
C GLY A 133 18.64 20.42 -4.85
N SER A 134 18.78 19.10 -5.00
CA SER A 134 17.78 18.28 -5.68
C SER A 134 16.47 18.21 -4.90
N THR A 135 15.40 17.81 -5.59
CA THR A 135 14.06 17.69 -5.01
C THR A 135 13.53 16.27 -5.06
N ARG A 136 12.63 15.94 -4.12
CA ARG A 136 11.87 14.68 -4.12
C ARG A 136 10.40 14.98 -3.83
N ALA A 137 9.51 14.26 -4.48
CA ALA A 137 8.11 14.25 -4.09
C ALA A 137 7.96 13.58 -2.71
N CYS A 138 7.09 14.13 -1.89
CA CYS A 138 6.83 13.66 -0.53
C CYS A 138 5.37 13.90 -0.15
N SER A 139 4.94 13.40 1.01
CA SER A 139 3.56 13.46 1.48
C SER A 139 3.00 14.88 1.62
N PHE A 140 3.85 15.87 1.87
CA PHE A 140 3.44 17.28 1.99
C PHE A 140 3.76 18.12 0.73
N GLY A 141 4.10 17.48 -0.40
CA GLY A 141 4.37 18.13 -1.68
C GLY A 141 5.78 17.85 -2.20
N THR A 142 6.67 18.84 -2.14
CA THR A 142 8.06 18.71 -2.61
C THR A 142 9.04 18.98 -1.48
N PHE A 143 9.89 18.01 -1.21
CA PHE A 143 11.05 18.18 -0.34
C PHE A 143 12.25 18.64 -1.18
N THR A 144 12.96 19.67 -0.70
CA THR A 144 14.18 20.20 -1.35
C THR A 144 15.36 19.95 -0.43
N PHE A 145 16.36 19.23 -0.92
CA PHE A 145 17.63 19.08 -0.21
C PHE A 145 18.38 20.41 -0.19
N PRO A 146 19.09 20.73 0.91
CA PRO A 146 19.97 21.86 0.94
C PRO A 146 21.03 21.76 -0.18
N ASN A 147 21.52 22.91 -0.66
CA ASN A 147 22.61 22.95 -1.64
C ASN A 147 23.88 23.42 -0.95
N VAL A 148 24.84 22.53 -0.78
CA VAL A 148 26.14 22.83 -0.17
C VAL A 148 27.19 22.87 -1.27
N THR A 149 27.66 24.06 -1.59
CA THR A 149 28.63 24.30 -2.68
C THR A 149 30.01 24.78 -2.17
N ALA A 150 30.15 24.94 -0.86
CA ALA A 150 31.38 25.44 -0.25
C ALA A 150 31.61 24.84 1.14
N VAL A 151 32.85 24.88 1.58
CA VAL A 151 33.22 24.53 2.95
C VAL A 151 32.55 25.48 3.93
N ASP A 152 31.92 24.93 4.96
CA ASP A 152 31.33 25.70 6.04
C ASP A 152 32.33 25.77 7.21
N VAL A 153 32.78 26.97 7.54
CA VAL A 153 33.78 27.23 8.56
C VAL A 153 33.15 27.82 9.82
N LYS A 154 33.37 27.16 10.96
CA LYS A 154 32.89 27.63 12.26
C LYS A 154 34.07 28.02 13.16
N SER A 155 34.21 29.31 13.37
CA SER A 155 35.26 29.89 14.22
C SER A 155 34.68 30.78 15.36
N SER A 156 33.34 30.89 15.41
CA SER A 156 32.66 31.74 16.38
C SER A 156 32.21 30.93 17.60
N SER A 157 32.21 31.56 18.76
CA SER A 157 31.57 31.05 19.99
C SER A 157 30.03 31.15 19.96
N SER A 158 29.45 31.72 18.91
CA SER A 158 28.00 31.76 18.71
C SER A 158 27.52 30.58 17.88
N TYR A 159 26.39 30.00 18.27
CA TYR A 159 25.77 28.91 17.52
C TYR A 159 25.24 29.37 16.17
N SER A 160 25.55 28.63 15.13
CA SER A 160 24.99 28.80 13.79
C SER A 160 24.70 27.44 13.14
N ALA A 161 23.75 27.39 12.23
CA ALA A 161 23.41 26.16 11.53
C ALA A 161 24.60 25.63 10.74
N VAL A 162 24.82 24.32 10.76
CA VAL A 162 25.74 23.63 9.87
C VAL A 162 25.12 23.63 8.48
N ALA A 163 25.89 24.05 7.47
CA ALA A 163 25.42 24.01 6.09
C ALA A 163 24.95 22.59 5.73
N GLY A 164 23.86 22.47 4.99
CA GLY A 164 23.28 21.18 4.62
C GLY A 164 22.42 20.50 5.68
N SER A 165 22.51 20.92 6.95
CA SER A 165 21.71 20.30 8.03
C SER A 165 20.28 20.82 8.10
N GLN A 166 20.02 21.99 7.52
CA GLN A 166 18.73 22.67 7.65
C GLN A 166 17.74 22.19 6.61
N VAL A 167 16.68 21.52 7.05
CA VAL A 167 15.61 21.01 6.19
C VAL A 167 14.24 21.41 6.74
N SER A 168 13.28 21.60 5.86
CA SER A 168 11.88 21.81 6.22
C SER A 168 11.13 20.51 5.97
N TYR A 169 10.47 19.99 7.00
CA TYR A 169 9.79 18.70 6.91
C TYR A 169 8.47 18.66 7.68
N GLN A 170 7.50 17.99 7.08
CA GLN A 170 6.24 17.59 7.70
C GLN A 170 6.03 16.09 7.47
N PRO A 171 5.83 15.28 8.50
CA PRO A 171 5.58 13.87 8.33
C PRO A 171 4.18 13.60 7.74
N PRO A 172 3.99 12.45 7.08
CA PRO A 172 2.67 12.02 6.62
C PRO A 172 1.70 11.83 7.79
N THR A 173 0.41 11.97 7.49
CA THR A 173 -0.65 11.72 8.48
C THR A 173 -0.54 10.30 9.03
N GLY A 174 -0.64 10.16 10.34
CA GLY A 174 -0.51 8.87 11.03
C GLY A 174 0.92 8.50 11.43
N ALA A 175 1.92 9.33 11.11
CA ALA A 175 3.26 9.13 11.62
C ALA A 175 3.29 9.27 13.15
N ILE A 176 3.93 8.31 13.81
CA ILE A 176 4.12 8.27 15.27
C ILE A 176 5.55 8.62 15.68
N ALA A 177 6.46 8.66 14.71
CA ALA A 177 7.84 9.06 14.92
C ALA A 177 8.46 9.64 13.65
N VAL A 178 9.47 10.47 13.82
CA VAL A 178 10.32 10.99 12.75
C VAL A 178 11.77 10.76 13.14
N GLU A 179 12.54 10.17 12.27
CA GLU A 179 13.99 10.12 12.39
C GLU A 179 14.60 11.19 11.49
N TYR A 180 15.47 12.00 12.07
CA TYR A 180 16.37 12.88 11.32
C TYR A 180 17.77 12.29 11.39
N ALA A 181 18.40 12.08 10.24
CA ALA A 181 19.79 11.65 10.13
C ALA A 181 20.56 12.61 9.20
N PHE A 182 21.72 13.06 9.66
CA PHE A 182 22.59 13.93 8.91
C PHE A 182 24.01 13.43 8.96
N HIS A 183 24.58 13.14 7.79
CA HIS A 183 25.96 12.65 7.64
C HIS A 183 26.80 13.77 7.07
N TYR A 184 27.93 14.05 7.70
CA TYR A 184 28.84 15.10 7.24
C TYR A 184 30.27 14.77 7.57
N ASN A 185 31.18 15.26 6.73
CA ASN A 185 32.59 15.24 7.02
C ASN A 185 32.95 16.50 7.83
N GLN A 186 33.70 16.31 8.89
CA GLN A 186 34.18 17.32 9.78
C GLN A 186 35.70 17.25 9.87
N SER A 187 36.35 18.33 9.60
CA SER A 187 37.80 18.46 9.73
C SER A 187 38.15 19.66 10.59
N TRP A 188 39.37 19.68 11.03
CA TRP A 188 39.88 20.74 11.84
C TRP A 188 41.02 21.50 11.11
N ASN A 189 41.14 22.81 11.39
CA ASN A 189 42.13 23.67 10.79
C ASN A 189 42.89 24.46 11.86
N GLY A 190 43.98 23.91 12.39
CA GLY A 190 44.81 24.59 13.37
C GLY A 190 45.84 23.67 14.04
N SER A 191 46.59 24.21 14.97
CA SER A 191 47.72 23.52 15.64
C SER A 191 47.37 22.75 16.93
N ASN A 192 46.11 22.88 17.38
CA ASN A 192 45.63 22.24 18.63
C ASN A 192 44.38 21.42 18.37
N HIS A 193 43.69 20.93 19.37
CA HIS A 193 42.41 20.25 19.22
C HIS A 193 41.28 21.24 18.95
N ALA A 194 40.27 20.80 18.21
CA ALA A 194 39.02 21.53 18.11
C ALA A 194 37.96 20.85 18.97
N ILE A 195 37.35 21.65 19.82
CA ILE A 195 36.15 21.26 20.57
C ILE A 195 34.99 22.04 20.03
N GLN A 196 33.95 21.31 19.72
CA GLN A 196 32.75 21.87 19.14
C GLN A 196 31.53 21.46 19.93
N HIS A 197 30.68 22.41 20.24
CA HIS A 197 29.40 22.14 20.86
C HIS A 197 28.30 22.17 19.81
N GLN A 198 27.49 21.15 19.83
CA GLN A 198 26.38 20.99 18.91
C GLN A 198 25.03 21.05 19.65
N LYS A 199 24.06 21.66 19.00
CA LYS A 199 22.67 21.78 19.40
C LYS A 199 21.76 21.45 18.25
N PHE A 200 20.63 20.84 18.53
CA PHE A 200 19.63 20.57 17.51
C PHE A 200 18.37 21.39 17.76
N TYR A 201 17.84 21.95 16.68
CA TYR A 201 16.69 22.83 16.73
C TYR A 201 15.56 22.32 15.85
N VAL A 202 14.32 22.55 16.33
CA VAL A 202 13.08 22.41 15.54
C VAL A 202 12.39 23.77 15.56
N GLY A 203 12.45 24.48 14.42
CA GLY A 203 12.10 25.88 14.37
C GLY A 203 13.05 26.71 15.25
N SER A 204 12.51 27.43 16.24
CA SER A 204 13.27 28.17 17.24
C SER A 204 13.59 27.38 18.50
N ASP A 205 13.02 26.20 18.64
CA ASP A 205 13.06 25.41 19.87
C ASP A 205 14.26 24.47 19.89
N GLU A 206 15.05 24.54 20.95
CA GLU A 206 16.19 23.63 21.16
C GLU A 206 15.72 22.28 21.72
N ILE A 207 16.22 21.20 21.13
CA ILE A 207 16.08 19.85 21.69
C ILE A 207 17.23 19.61 22.66
N VAL A 208 17.01 19.91 23.93
CA VAL A 208 18.07 19.98 24.95
C VAL A 208 18.84 18.67 25.12
N LYS A 209 18.14 17.53 25.03
CA LYS A 209 18.78 16.22 25.15
C LYS A 209 19.60 15.80 23.92
N ALA A 210 19.49 16.54 22.81
CA ALA A 210 20.30 16.35 21.62
C ALA A 210 21.61 17.15 21.61
N ARG A 211 21.95 17.80 22.70
CA ARG A 211 23.25 18.46 22.87
C ARG A 211 24.36 17.45 22.79
N TYR A 212 25.38 17.78 22.02
CA TYR A 212 26.53 16.93 21.83
C TYR A 212 27.81 17.75 21.77
N THR A 213 28.90 17.19 22.23
CA THR A 213 30.23 17.79 22.12
C THR A 213 31.14 16.87 21.30
N VAL A 214 31.70 17.40 20.23
CA VAL A 214 32.71 16.73 19.42
C VAL A 214 34.07 17.31 19.78
N ALA A 215 35.04 16.45 20.00
CA ALA A 215 36.43 16.84 20.16
C ALA A 215 37.26 16.12 19.10
N ASN A 216 37.84 16.87 18.21
CA ASN A 216 38.71 16.36 17.13
C ASN A 216 40.17 16.74 17.38
N ARG A 217 41.06 15.82 17.07
CA ARG A 217 42.48 16.04 17.11
C ARG A 217 43.16 15.44 15.88
N TYR A 218 43.60 16.31 14.97
CA TYR A 218 44.43 15.97 13.80
C TYR A 218 43.78 15.12 12.69
N HIS A 219 42.46 14.90 12.67
CA HIS A 219 41.86 14.00 11.67
C HIS A 219 40.54 14.54 11.13
N GLU A 220 40.26 14.10 9.92
CA GLU A 220 38.90 14.19 9.37
C GLU A 220 38.04 13.08 9.96
N ASN A 221 36.81 13.40 10.30
CA ASN A 221 35.83 12.44 10.82
C ASN A 221 34.57 12.51 10.00
N LEU A 222 34.09 11.36 9.59
CA LEU A 222 32.71 11.23 9.12
C LEU A 222 31.80 11.14 10.36
N VAL A 223 30.97 12.14 10.54
CA VAL A 223 30.06 12.25 11.68
C VAL A 223 28.66 11.95 11.22
N THR A 224 27.95 11.18 12.00
CA THR A 224 26.50 10.94 11.84
C THR A 224 25.78 11.53 13.03
N PHE A 225 25.01 12.58 12.79
CA PHE A 225 24.04 13.06 13.76
C PHE A 225 22.71 12.39 13.47
N ARG A 226 22.08 11.81 14.52
CA ARG A 226 20.80 11.14 14.41
C ARG A 226 19.93 11.48 15.61
N TRP A 227 18.65 11.82 15.37
CA TRP A 227 17.71 12.08 16.42
C TRP A 227 16.32 11.54 16.06
N TYR A 228 15.63 11.00 17.07
CA TYR A 228 14.29 10.47 16.94
C TYR A 228 13.30 11.39 17.64
N PHE A 229 12.32 11.85 16.91
CA PHE A 229 11.17 12.57 17.42
C PHE A 229 10.01 11.61 17.62
N ARG A 230 9.30 11.76 18.73
CA ARG A 230 8.06 11.04 18.97
C ARG A 230 6.89 11.98 18.71
N ILE A 231 5.85 11.45 18.01
CA ILE A 231 4.57 12.12 17.84
C ILE A 231 3.55 11.30 18.63
N ASP A 232 2.95 11.93 19.66
CA ASP A 232 2.06 11.23 20.58
C ASP A 232 0.89 12.14 20.97
N GLY A 233 -0.25 11.93 20.33
CA GLY A 233 -1.45 12.74 20.52
C GLY A 233 -2.00 12.74 21.95
N SER A 234 -1.63 11.75 22.75
CA SER A 234 -2.05 11.64 24.17
C SER A 234 -1.20 12.43 25.14
N GLN A 235 -0.04 12.93 24.72
CA GLN A 235 0.95 13.61 25.53
C GLN A 235 1.17 15.05 25.06
N SER A 236 1.37 15.97 26.00
CA SER A 236 1.79 17.34 25.68
C SER A 236 3.19 17.39 25.09
N ASN A 237 3.51 18.49 24.39
CA ASN A 237 4.84 18.71 23.87
C ASN A 237 5.90 18.67 24.97
N ASP A 238 7.01 18.00 24.69
CA ASP A 238 8.24 18.07 25.50
C ASP A 238 9.43 18.25 24.55
N LEU A 239 9.75 19.49 24.29
CA LEU A 239 10.82 19.87 23.35
C LEU A 239 12.21 19.49 23.88
N ASN A 240 12.37 19.28 25.19
CA ASN A 240 13.66 18.83 25.72
C ASN A 240 14.10 17.49 25.12
N ILE A 241 13.14 16.60 24.86
CA ILE A 241 13.38 15.26 24.30
C ILE A 241 12.94 15.10 22.85
N GLY A 242 12.32 16.12 22.24
CA GLY A 242 11.78 16.05 20.89
C GLY A 242 10.47 15.28 20.80
N ARG A 243 9.60 15.40 21.80
CA ARG A 243 8.24 14.87 21.74
C ARG A 243 7.25 15.96 21.36
N PHE A 244 6.44 15.67 20.34
CA PHE A 244 5.37 16.52 19.84
C PHE A 244 4.01 15.86 20.05
N GLN A 245 3.03 16.61 20.51
CA GLN A 245 1.65 16.14 20.52
C GLN A 245 1.12 15.99 19.08
N THR A 246 1.43 16.96 18.23
CA THR A 246 1.08 16.96 16.80
C THR A 246 2.20 17.57 15.97
N TRP A 247 2.30 17.11 14.71
CA TRP A 247 3.21 17.67 13.73
C TRP A 247 2.50 17.81 12.39
N ASN A 248 1.61 18.80 12.29
CA ASN A 248 0.68 18.98 11.17
C ASN A 248 1.09 20.10 10.19
N SER A 249 2.27 20.67 10.36
CA SER A 249 2.82 21.70 9.47
C SER A 249 4.32 21.53 9.33
N PRO A 250 4.92 22.00 8.23
CA PRO A 250 6.37 21.93 8.06
C PRO A 250 7.10 22.60 9.21
N LYS A 251 8.11 21.91 9.75
CA LYS A 251 9.02 22.43 10.77
C LYS A 251 10.45 22.41 10.22
N THR A 252 11.19 23.46 10.50
CA THR A 252 12.61 23.53 10.17
C THR A 252 13.41 22.73 11.18
N LEU A 253 14.17 21.76 10.72
CA LEU A 253 15.12 20.96 11.50
C LEU A 253 16.51 21.46 11.17
N ALA A 254 17.35 21.73 12.19
CA ALA A 254 18.71 22.23 11.95
C ALA A 254 19.68 21.81 13.04
N LEU A 255 20.83 21.29 12.65
CA LEU A 255 21.97 21.11 13.52
C LEU A 255 22.76 22.41 13.58
N HIS A 256 22.92 22.95 14.78
CA HIS A 256 23.73 24.13 15.02
C HIS A 256 25.00 23.78 15.75
N THR A 257 26.04 24.52 15.48
CA THR A 257 27.33 24.33 16.09
C THR A 257 27.99 25.63 16.47
N ARG A 258 28.91 25.60 17.40
CA ARG A 258 29.83 26.68 17.74
C ARG A 258 31.20 26.14 18.10
N ALA A 259 32.23 26.91 17.82
CA ALA A 259 33.55 26.64 18.37
C ALA A 259 33.59 26.78 19.89
N TYR A 260 34.42 26.02 20.57
CA TYR A 260 34.66 26.19 22.01
C TYR A 260 35.36 27.50 22.29
N GLY A 261 36.44 27.79 21.56
CA GLY A 261 37.24 28.99 21.65
C GLY A 261 37.62 29.55 20.28
N SER A 262 38.23 30.73 20.27
CA SER A 262 38.60 31.41 19.02
C SER A 262 39.63 30.67 18.16
N ASN A 263 40.36 29.73 18.75
CA ASN A 263 41.38 28.89 18.05
C ASN A 263 40.82 27.52 17.62
N ASP A 264 39.58 27.21 17.99
CA ASP A 264 38.91 25.97 17.66
C ASP A 264 38.13 26.14 16.35
N VAL A 265 38.83 26.19 15.24
CA VAL A 265 38.22 26.37 13.92
C VAL A 265 37.84 25.04 13.33
N GLU A 266 36.57 24.81 13.10
CA GLU A 266 36.02 23.62 12.48
C GLU A 266 35.60 23.88 11.05
N ARG A 267 35.82 22.88 10.20
CA ARG A 267 35.41 22.87 8.80
C ARG A 267 34.48 21.71 8.55
N PHE A 268 33.38 21.98 7.92
CA PHE A 268 32.46 20.99 7.39
C PHE A 268 32.61 20.90 5.89
N TYR A 269 32.64 19.70 5.35
CA TYR A 269 32.83 19.44 3.91
C TYR A 269 34.20 19.92 3.37
N GLY A 270 35.19 19.94 4.20
CA GLY A 270 36.55 20.18 3.74
C GLY A 270 37.02 19.00 2.89
N THR A 271 37.58 19.31 1.72
CA THR A 271 38.07 18.30 0.76
C THR A 271 39.56 18.05 0.90
N GLN A 272 40.20 18.55 1.92
CA GLN A 272 41.63 18.52 1.97
C GLN A 272 42.19 17.95 3.23
N TYR A 273 43.01 16.92 3.06
CA TYR A 273 44.18 16.77 3.91
C TYR A 273 45.49 16.33 3.16
N TRP A 274 45.41 15.73 1.97
CA TRP A 274 46.58 15.18 1.29
C TRP A 274 46.50 15.27 -0.26
N ASP A 275 45.80 16.22 -0.85
CA ASP A 275 45.85 16.48 -2.30
C ASP A 275 46.95 17.45 -2.65
#